data_570a37bdf333619850005fd6b517391f
#
_entry.id   570a37bdf333619850005fd6b517391f
#
_cell.length_a   1.000
_cell.length_b   1.000
_cell.length_c   1.000
_cell.angle_alpha   90.00
_cell.angle_beta   90.00
_cell.angle_gamma   90.00
#
_symmetry.space_group_name_H-M   'P 1'
#
loop_
_entity.id
_entity.type
_entity.pdbx_description
1 polymer ?
#
loop_
_entity_poly.entity_id
_entity_poly.type
_entity_poly.pdbx_seq_one_letter_code
_entity_poly.pdbx_strand_id
1 'polypeptide(L)'
;MSVRNDCQRRQSTGTMRGLIKFRRTAILILIAILLGCAGWLYWNRVPTANLTAWAPADSLAYVEVNDLGNLIQGVQQSAAWKSLAPLLDAPDNLAPNRWVVRLARWTGIGSADAVLFARSQVAVVFSGAEGTQNGSTLVIKPLLTLIVETHTSQSRMRAAVERHIEKTARDDFGNATFVRKNMGGVELQEWQSEDGARRIVTAFVNTTVIIANDETAVLHAVEAATGNRPSLKTQSEVDQVRRVTDSATAALFGFVTQAGVKSLLQAYALKAQGGDGASSDSITKARLLADTFGGIVKDLGWTTRFTNGAVEDHFSIALAEGINDRLRNSMSPDRSPDLSQISFTPANAHSVSIYSFHDTATVWNDLSAVISSHTDLLGAMATRPIMRSLLSAYGIVDTEAFTHGVGTRLQTVRTEDGFPAVLIAEVFDRPTIEKAVAGRLGNNPRRESFSDADLLISPDNWTAAFYQNSFLIGPGEQVRRCLLARVNGETISSTHPFRQAQRFVDITVPLTVLTLTDDSRNAVAFVETFSRQPRSAFSTNAAAIAEASKTLPLAMSAVVVKPGTFEWTSRSSFGIGGAIVTELFPGK
;
A
#
# COMPACT_ATOMS: atom_id res chain seq x y z
N MET A 1 -52.90 -72.92 -29.90
CA MET A 1 -52.72 -71.79 -28.92
C MET A 1 -51.23 -71.41 -28.76
N SER A 2 -50.58 -70.88 -29.76
CA SER A 2 -49.20 -70.45 -29.70
C SER A 2 -48.83 -69.56 -30.86
N VAL A 3 -49.48 -68.37 -31.02
CA VAL A 3 -49.07 -67.38 -32.03
C VAL A 3 -49.16 -65.92 -31.50
N ARG A 4 -49.41 -65.72 -30.22
CA ARG A 4 -49.63 -64.34 -29.66
C ARG A 4 -48.48 -63.74 -28.88
N ASN A 5 -47.34 -64.42 -28.70
CA ASN A 5 -46.21 -63.89 -27.85
C ASN A 5 -45.03 -63.31 -28.63
N ASP A 6 -44.94 -63.46 -29.94
CA ASP A 6 -43.79 -62.98 -30.71
C ASP A 6 -43.86 -61.51 -31.19
N CYS A 7 -45.06 -60.91 -31.17
CA CYS A 7 -45.23 -59.53 -31.67
C CYS A 7 -44.86 -58.44 -30.61
N GLN A 8 -44.93 -58.76 -29.29
CA GLN A 8 -44.59 -57.79 -28.24
C GLN A 8 -43.07 -57.67 -27.97
N ARG A 9 -42.28 -58.67 -28.33
CA ARG A 9 -40.84 -58.64 -28.09
C ARG A 9 -40.05 -57.83 -29.15
N ARG A 10 -40.62 -57.59 -30.31
CA ARG A 10 -39.93 -56.75 -31.34
C ARG A 10 -40.17 -55.25 -31.23
N GLN A 11 -41.18 -54.79 -30.50
CA GLN A 11 -41.44 -53.36 -30.32
C GLN A 11 -40.58 -52.73 -29.17
N SER A 12 -40.15 -53.52 -28.18
CA SER A 12 -39.36 -52.97 -27.06
C SER A 12 -37.86 -52.75 -27.36
N THR A 13 -37.31 -53.47 -28.36
CA THR A 13 -35.88 -53.31 -28.73
C THR A 13 -35.63 -52.14 -29.67
N GLY A 14 -36.63 -51.64 -30.37
CA GLY A 14 -36.51 -50.46 -31.26
C GLY A 14 -36.44 -49.14 -30.49
N THR A 15 -37.26 -49.01 -29.43
CA THR A 15 -37.30 -47.81 -28.59
C THR A 15 -36.07 -47.61 -27.74
N MET A 16 -35.44 -48.67 -27.21
CA MET A 16 -34.21 -48.59 -26.45
C MET A 16 -32.99 -48.18 -27.32
N ARG A 17 -32.90 -48.63 -28.54
CA ARG A 17 -31.83 -48.25 -29.47
C ARG A 17 -31.97 -46.79 -29.95
N GLY A 18 -33.18 -46.26 -30.06
CA GLY A 18 -33.46 -44.87 -30.37
C GLY A 18 -33.03 -43.92 -29.25
N LEU A 19 -33.32 -44.28 -27.98
CA LEU A 19 -32.95 -43.50 -26.80
C LEU A 19 -31.44 -43.46 -26.59
N ILE A 20 -30.71 -44.55 -26.84
CA ILE A 20 -29.25 -44.62 -26.72
C ILE A 20 -28.56 -43.75 -27.82
N LYS A 21 -29.08 -43.77 -29.05
CA LYS A 21 -28.59 -42.92 -30.13
C LYS A 21 -28.84 -41.45 -29.83
N PHE A 22 -30.03 -41.08 -29.35
CA PHE A 22 -30.37 -39.72 -28.98
C PHE A 22 -29.47 -39.18 -27.83
N ARG A 23 -29.22 -39.98 -26.78
CA ARG A 23 -28.26 -39.61 -25.70
C ARG A 23 -26.86 -39.39 -26.21
N ARG A 24 -26.33 -40.24 -27.09
CA ARG A 24 -24.99 -40.09 -27.68
C ARG A 24 -24.92 -38.81 -28.54
N THR A 25 -25.93 -38.52 -29.35
CA THR A 25 -25.97 -37.31 -30.18
C THR A 25 -26.05 -36.05 -29.29
N ALA A 26 -26.86 -36.05 -28.22
CA ALA A 26 -26.96 -34.96 -27.27
C ALA A 26 -25.63 -34.68 -26.53
N ILE A 27 -24.93 -35.74 -26.14
CA ILE A 27 -23.60 -35.63 -25.50
C ILE A 27 -22.56 -35.04 -26.49
N LEU A 28 -22.56 -35.48 -27.72
CA LEU A 28 -21.66 -34.95 -28.76
C LEU A 28 -21.94 -33.47 -29.07
N ILE A 29 -23.19 -33.07 -29.10
CA ILE A 29 -23.58 -31.65 -29.29
C ILE A 29 -23.13 -30.83 -28.06
N LEU A 30 -23.31 -31.34 -26.83
CA LEU A 30 -22.87 -30.66 -25.61
C LEU A 30 -21.34 -30.49 -25.59
N ILE A 31 -20.59 -31.54 -25.96
CA ILE A 31 -19.14 -31.48 -26.08
C ILE A 31 -18.72 -30.45 -27.15
N ALA A 32 -19.37 -30.43 -28.29
CA ALA A 32 -19.08 -29.47 -29.34
C ALA A 32 -19.37 -28.01 -28.91
N ILE A 33 -20.45 -27.79 -28.17
CA ILE A 33 -20.78 -26.49 -27.58
C ILE A 33 -19.73 -26.10 -26.54
N LEU A 34 -19.32 -27.01 -25.64
CA LEU A 34 -18.28 -26.75 -24.62
C LEU A 34 -16.93 -26.45 -25.26
N LEU A 35 -16.55 -27.21 -26.31
CA LEU A 35 -15.33 -26.94 -27.09
C LEU A 35 -15.41 -25.62 -27.85
N GLY A 36 -16.56 -25.31 -28.42
CA GLY A 36 -16.82 -24.01 -29.05
C GLY A 36 -16.73 -22.85 -28.07
N CYS A 37 -17.33 -22.98 -26.89
CA CYS A 37 -17.22 -22.00 -25.82
C CYS A 37 -15.80 -21.88 -25.29
N ALA A 38 -15.10 -22.99 -25.07
CA ALA A 38 -13.70 -23.00 -24.64
C ALA A 38 -12.77 -22.37 -25.70
N GLY A 39 -12.97 -22.70 -26.97
CA GLY A 39 -12.26 -22.09 -28.10
C GLY A 39 -12.55 -20.59 -28.22
N TRP A 40 -13.80 -20.19 -28.05
CA TRP A 40 -14.18 -18.78 -28.04
C TRP A 40 -13.59 -18.02 -26.85
N LEU A 41 -13.61 -18.60 -25.63
CA LEU A 41 -12.99 -18.04 -24.44
C LEU A 41 -11.46 -17.93 -24.61
N TYR A 42 -10.84 -18.94 -25.20
CA TYR A 42 -9.40 -18.92 -25.48
C TYR A 42 -9.04 -17.85 -26.53
N TRP A 43 -9.83 -17.73 -27.60
CA TRP A 43 -9.62 -16.74 -28.66
C TRP A 43 -9.89 -15.31 -28.21
N ASN A 44 -10.81 -15.11 -27.26
CA ASN A 44 -11.12 -13.82 -26.66
C ASN A 44 -10.26 -13.47 -25.43
N ARG A 45 -9.26 -14.29 -25.08
CA ARG A 45 -8.28 -13.88 -24.08
C ARG A 45 -7.46 -12.73 -24.67
N VAL A 46 -7.57 -11.56 -24.04
CA VAL A 46 -6.73 -10.41 -24.36
C VAL A 46 -5.30 -10.75 -23.94
N PRO A 47 -4.32 -10.79 -24.85
CA PRO A 47 -2.94 -11.05 -24.47
C PRO A 47 -2.47 -9.90 -23.58
N THR A 48 -1.90 -10.20 -22.43
CA THR A 48 -1.31 -9.19 -21.55
C THR A 48 -0.04 -8.63 -22.19
N ALA A 49 -0.01 -7.32 -22.45
CA ALA A 49 1.19 -6.63 -22.88
C ALA A 49 2.11 -6.37 -21.66
N ASN A 50 3.42 -6.43 -21.89
CA ASN A 50 4.38 -6.08 -20.84
C ASN A 50 4.62 -4.57 -20.83
N LEU A 51 3.91 -3.84 -19.97
CA LEU A 51 3.99 -2.38 -19.90
C LEU A 51 5.34 -1.88 -19.34
N THR A 52 6.12 -2.70 -18.63
CA THR A 52 7.49 -2.31 -18.21
C THR A 52 8.43 -2.06 -19.37
N ALA A 53 8.10 -2.56 -20.57
CA ALA A 53 8.85 -2.26 -21.79
C ALA A 53 8.77 -0.77 -22.18
N TRP A 54 7.69 -0.09 -21.80
CA TRP A 54 7.47 1.33 -22.08
C TRP A 54 8.02 2.26 -20.99
N ALA A 55 8.40 1.72 -19.84
CA ALA A 55 8.94 2.50 -18.73
C ALA A 55 10.48 2.55 -18.84
N PRO A 56 11.09 3.73 -18.97
CA PRO A 56 12.55 3.86 -18.97
C PRO A 56 13.18 3.28 -17.69
N ALA A 57 14.37 2.68 -17.83
CA ALA A 57 15.08 2.04 -16.72
C ALA A 57 15.47 3.01 -15.58
N ASP A 58 15.62 4.29 -15.88
CA ASP A 58 15.94 5.38 -14.95
C ASP A 58 14.68 6.03 -14.33
N SER A 59 13.50 5.46 -14.55
CA SER A 59 12.28 5.91 -13.88
C SER A 59 12.40 5.76 -12.37
N LEU A 60 11.84 6.71 -11.62
CA LEU A 60 11.86 6.70 -10.15
C LEU A 60 10.86 5.70 -9.58
N ALA A 61 9.66 5.66 -10.15
CA ALA A 61 8.62 4.71 -9.74
C ALA A 61 7.76 4.28 -10.94
N TYR A 62 7.18 3.10 -10.80
CA TYR A 62 6.30 2.47 -11.78
C TYR A 62 5.16 1.77 -11.07
N VAL A 63 3.93 1.97 -11.57
CA VAL A 63 2.74 1.28 -11.06
C VAL A 63 1.95 0.78 -12.26
N GLU A 64 1.53 -0.49 -12.26
CA GLU A 64 0.69 -1.06 -13.32
C GLU A 64 -0.55 -1.75 -12.78
N VAL A 65 -1.60 -1.70 -13.57
CA VAL A 65 -2.87 -2.41 -13.41
C VAL A 65 -3.08 -3.23 -14.67
N ASN A 66 -3.06 -4.55 -14.54
CA ASN A 66 -3.19 -5.45 -15.68
C ASN A 66 -4.62 -5.59 -16.22
N ASP A 67 -5.60 -5.32 -15.37
CA ASP A 67 -7.02 -5.35 -15.71
C ASP A 67 -7.75 -4.33 -14.85
N LEU A 68 -8.10 -3.20 -15.45
CA LEU A 68 -8.81 -2.12 -14.75
C LEU A 68 -10.21 -2.56 -14.28
N GLY A 69 -10.86 -3.47 -15.01
CA GLY A 69 -12.14 -4.04 -14.62
C GLY A 69 -12.04 -4.85 -13.33
N ASN A 70 -11.04 -5.71 -13.22
CA ASN A 70 -10.76 -6.50 -12.02
C ASN A 70 -10.39 -5.61 -10.82
N LEU A 71 -9.59 -4.57 -11.04
CA LEU A 71 -9.27 -3.59 -9.99
C LEU A 71 -10.54 -2.94 -9.44
N ILE A 72 -11.40 -2.42 -10.33
CA ILE A 72 -12.66 -1.76 -9.95
C ILE A 72 -13.59 -2.74 -9.24
N GLN A 73 -13.72 -3.96 -9.75
CA GLN A 73 -14.54 -5.00 -9.12
C GLN A 73 -14.00 -5.33 -7.72
N GLY A 74 -12.69 -5.44 -7.57
CA GLY A 74 -12.04 -5.67 -6.28
C GLY A 74 -12.34 -4.55 -5.28
N VAL A 75 -12.22 -3.29 -5.69
CA VAL A 75 -12.57 -2.12 -4.86
C VAL A 75 -14.04 -2.18 -4.44
N GLN A 76 -14.96 -2.47 -5.36
CA GLN A 76 -16.40 -2.57 -5.06
C GLN A 76 -16.76 -3.71 -4.10
N GLN A 77 -16.00 -4.79 -4.13
CA GLN A 77 -16.18 -5.92 -3.22
C GLN A 77 -15.51 -5.70 -1.86
N SER A 78 -14.67 -4.67 -1.72
CA SER A 78 -13.99 -4.38 -0.47
C SER A 78 -14.94 -4.01 0.67
N ALA A 79 -14.53 -4.26 1.91
CA ALA A 79 -15.27 -3.86 3.10
C ALA A 79 -15.41 -2.34 3.18
N ALA A 80 -14.34 -1.60 2.82
CA ALA A 80 -14.37 -0.14 2.75
C ALA A 80 -15.47 0.38 1.82
N TRP A 81 -15.53 -0.13 0.59
CA TRP A 81 -16.56 0.29 -0.35
C TRP A 81 -17.96 -0.02 0.16
N LYS A 82 -18.19 -1.24 0.63
CA LYS A 82 -19.53 -1.67 1.13
C LYS A 82 -20.00 -0.81 2.31
N SER A 83 -19.09 -0.42 3.19
CA SER A 83 -19.43 0.42 4.35
C SER A 83 -19.62 1.90 3.98
N LEU A 84 -18.82 2.43 3.04
CA LEU A 84 -18.78 3.86 2.75
C LEU A 84 -19.57 4.28 1.51
N ALA A 85 -19.82 3.37 0.55
CA ALA A 85 -20.55 3.68 -0.69
C ALA A 85 -21.96 4.25 -0.46
N PRO A 86 -22.74 3.80 0.55
CA PRO A 86 -24.03 4.41 0.85
C PRO A 86 -23.91 5.90 1.23
N LEU A 87 -22.84 6.28 1.90
CA LEU A 87 -22.58 7.68 2.31
C LEU A 87 -22.15 8.58 1.15
N LEU A 88 -21.68 7.96 0.08
CA LEU A 88 -21.21 8.64 -1.14
C LEU A 88 -22.29 8.71 -2.22
N ASP A 89 -23.59 8.53 -1.87
CA ASP A 89 -24.70 8.32 -2.84
C ASP A 89 -24.37 7.26 -3.91
N ALA A 90 -23.44 6.37 -3.59
CA ALA A 90 -23.06 5.27 -4.45
C ALA A 90 -23.97 4.07 -4.15
N PRO A 91 -24.75 3.52 -5.10
CA PRO A 91 -25.61 2.38 -4.83
C PRO A 91 -24.81 1.13 -4.48
N ASP A 92 -25.28 0.40 -3.48
CA ASP A 92 -24.69 -0.82 -2.93
C ASP A 92 -24.53 -1.94 -3.97
N ASN A 93 -25.37 -1.96 -4.99
CA ASN A 93 -25.39 -2.97 -6.04
C ASN A 93 -25.11 -2.36 -7.41
N LEU A 94 -23.84 -2.20 -7.74
CA LEU A 94 -23.45 -1.96 -9.12
C LEU A 94 -23.45 -3.31 -9.85
N ALA A 95 -24.54 -3.58 -10.60
CA ALA A 95 -24.47 -4.64 -11.61
C ALA A 95 -23.20 -4.44 -12.47
N PRO A 96 -22.51 -5.52 -12.88
CA PRO A 96 -21.20 -5.43 -13.54
C PRO A 96 -21.14 -4.41 -14.70
N ASN A 97 -22.26 -4.11 -15.32
CA ASN A 97 -22.35 -3.15 -16.43
C ASN A 97 -22.66 -1.70 -15.99
N ARG A 98 -23.04 -1.45 -14.76
CA ARG A 98 -23.41 -0.09 -14.29
C ARG A 98 -22.22 0.72 -13.82
N TRP A 99 -21.11 0.08 -13.38
CA TRP A 99 -19.90 0.78 -13.01
C TRP A 99 -19.25 1.50 -14.21
N VAL A 100 -19.30 0.89 -15.40
CA VAL A 100 -18.84 1.50 -16.65
C VAL A 100 -19.60 2.79 -16.93
N VAL A 101 -20.93 2.78 -16.75
CA VAL A 101 -21.78 3.97 -16.94
C VAL A 101 -21.45 5.05 -15.89
N ARG A 102 -21.05 4.67 -14.69
CA ARG A 102 -20.68 5.63 -13.63
C ARG A 102 -19.27 6.16 -13.79
N LEU A 103 -18.31 5.30 -14.10
CA LEU A 103 -17.00 5.74 -14.50
C LEU A 103 -17.13 6.74 -15.67
N ALA A 104 -17.96 6.42 -16.64
CA ALA A 104 -18.29 7.31 -17.74
C ALA A 104 -18.88 8.65 -17.26
N ARG A 105 -19.81 8.61 -16.30
CA ARG A 105 -20.42 9.83 -15.73
C ARG A 105 -19.43 10.63 -14.86
N TRP A 106 -18.65 9.92 -14.06
CA TRP A 106 -17.68 10.52 -13.14
C TRP A 106 -16.46 11.12 -13.85
N THR A 107 -15.95 10.42 -14.86
CA THR A 107 -14.81 10.86 -15.68
C THR A 107 -15.24 11.73 -16.86
N GLY A 108 -16.54 11.81 -17.17
CA GLY A 108 -17.06 12.45 -18.37
C GLY A 108 -16.78 11.69 -19.68
N ILE A 109 -16.25 10.46 -19.58
CA ILE A 109 -16.03 9.55 -20.71
C ILE A 109 -17.39 9.00 -21.15
N GLY A 110 -17.66 8.95 -22.46
CA GLY A 110 -18.89 8.31 -22.98
C GLY A 110 -18.94 6.83 -22.62
N SER A 111 -20.13 6.27 -22.45
CA SER A 111 -20.31 4.88 -22.07
C SER A 111 -19.62 3.88 -23.02
N ALA A 112 -19.58 4.18 -24.31
CA ALA A 112 -18.90 3.38 -25.33
C ALA A 112 -17.37 3.40 -25.16
N ASP A 113 -16.80 4.56 -24.82
CA ASP A 113 -15.39 4.72 -24.58
C ASP A 113 -14.98 4.12 -23.22
N ALA A 114 -15.86 4.21 -22.21
CA ALA A 114 -15.65 3.56 -20.92
C ALA A 114 -15.57 2.02 -21.02
N VAL A 115 -16.33 1.39 -21.93
CA VAL A 115 -16.20 -0.05 -22.23
C VAL A 115 -14.84 -0.37 -22.83
N LEU A 116 -14.32 0.53 -23.68
CA LEU A 116 -12.99 0.37 -24.30
C LEU A 116 -11.89 0.40 -23.21
N PHE A 117 -11.96 1.35 -22.29
CA PHE A 117 -10.96 1.48 -21.21
C PHE A 117 -11.13 0.42 -20.11
N ALA A 118 -12.32 -0.18 -19.97
CA ALA A 118 -12.59 -1.19 -18.95
C ALA A 118 -11.69 -2.43 -19.03
N ARG A 119 -11.19 -2.77 -20.22
CA ARG A 119 -10.29 -3.91 -20.47
C ARG A 119 -8.85 -3.50 -20.72
N SER A 120 -8.55 -2.23 -20.54
CA SER A 120 -7.21 -1.72 -20.79
C SER A 120 -6.27 -2.11 -19.66
N GLN A 121 -5.02 -2.36 -20.03
CA GLN A 121 -3.91 -2.34 -19.09
C GLN A 121 -3.41 -0.89 -18.97
N VAL A 122 -3.09 -0.50 -17.75
CA VAL A 122 -2.68 0.88 -17.44
C VAL A 122 -1.40 0.85 -16.64
N ALA A 123 -0.42 1.68 -17.02
CA ALA A 123 0.73 1.93 -16.17
C ALA A 123 0.95 3.44 -15.98
N VAL A 124 1.43 3.80 -14.80
CA VAL A 124 1.88 5.14 -14.45
C VAL A 124 3.36 5.07 -14.16
N VAL A 125 4.13 5.92 -14.85
CA VAL A 125 5.57 6.08 -14.68
C VAL A 125 5.84 7.44 -14.06
N PHE A 126 6.59 7.45 -12.99
CA PHE A 126 7.12 8.66 -12.39
C PHE A 126 8.60 8.77 -12.75
N SER A 127 8.94 9.71 -13.63
CA SER A 127 10.30 9.86 -14.17
C SER A 127 11.15 10.86 -13.39
N GLY A 128 10.54 11.77 -12.63
CA GLY A 128 11.26 12.81 -11.91
C GLY A 128 10.34 13.90 -11.42
N ALA A 129 10.92 14.98 -10.92
CA ALA A 129 10.21 16.18 -10.54
C ALA A 129 11.04 17.43 -10.93
N GLU A 130 10.36 18.42 -11.49
CA GLU A 130 10.94 19.74 -11.74
C GLU A 130 10.60 20.65 -10.55
N GLY A 131 11.61 21.28 -9.96
CA GLY A 131 11.45 22.26 -8.90
C GLY A 131 11.59 23.67 -9.46
N THR A 132 10.56 24.51 -9.32
CA THR A 132 10.64 25.95 -9.62
C THR A 132 10.50 26.73 -8.32
N GLN A 133 11.50 27.56 -8.03
CA GLN A 133 11.43 28.45 -6.86
C GLN A 133 10.73 29.75 -7.28
N ASN A 134 9.60 30.03 -6.67
CA ASN A 134 8.86 31.28 -6.88
C ASN A 134 8.81 32.05 -5.55
N GLY A 135 9.76 32.97 -5.39
CA GLY A 135 9.98 33.69 -4.14
C GLY A 135 10.43 32.74 -3.02
N SER A 136 9.65 32.64 -1.95
CA SER A 136 9.89 31.71 -0.83
C SER A 136 9.23 30.34 -1.01
N THR A 137 8.45 30.14 -2.07
CA THR A 137 7.68 28.90 -2.31
C THR A 137 8.39 28.03 -3.34
N LEU A 138 8.64 26.77 -2.99
CA LEU A 138 9.14 25.75 -3.91
C LEU A 138 7.92 25.02 -4.53
N VAL A 139 7.70 25.20 -5.83
CA VAL A 139 6.69 24.45 -6.58
C VAL A 139 7.34 23.24 -7.19
N ILE A 140 6.90 22.04 -6.78
CA ILE A 140 7.38 20.76 -7.32
C ILE A 140 6.36 20.25 -8.32
N LYS A 141 6.79 20.11 -9.57
CA LYS A 141 5.99 19.53 -10.67
C LYS A 141 6.47 18.11 -10.94
N PRO A 142 5.69 17.08 -10.63
CA PRO A 142 6.07 15.69 -10.95
C PRO A 142 6.02 15.46 -12.46
N LEU A 143 7.00 14.73 -12.98
CA LEU A 143 7.01 14.25 -14.37
C LEU A 143 6.31 12.89 -14.40
N LEU A 144 5.09 12.87 -14.90
CA LEU A 144 4.22 11.71 -14.94
C LEU A 144 3.92 11.30 -16.38
N THR A 145 4.00 10.00 -16.63
CA THR A 145 3.60 9.38 -17.88
C THR A 145 2.57 8.29 -17.62
N LEU A 146 1.41 8.40 -18.24
CA LEU A 146 0.37 7.39 -18.25
C LEU A 146 0.47 6.59 -19.55
N ILE A 147 0.59 5.27 -19.46
CA ILE A 147 0.66 4.34 -20.56
C ILE A 147 -0.59 3.48 -20.53
N VAL A 148 -1.35 3.46 -21.60
CA VAL A 148 -2.62 2.72 -21.67
C VAL A 148 -2.57 1.80 -22.90
N GLU A 149 -2.55 0.49 -22.66
CA GLU A 149 -2.73 -0.51 -23.70
C GLU A 149 -4.22 -0.86 -23.79
N THR A 150 -4.84 -0.53 -24.90
CA THR A 150 -6.29 -0.66 -25.08
C THR A 150 -6.74 -1.93 -25.79
N HIS A 151 -5.81 -2.66 -26.40
CA HIS A 151 -6.10 -3.86 -27.23
C HIS A 151 -7.15 -3.61 -28.33
N THR A 152 -7.25 -2.35 -28.78
CA THR A 152 -8.22 -1.96 -29.82
C THR A 152 -7.51 -1.27 -30.99
N SER A 153 -8.21 -1.06 -32.10
CA SER A 153 -7.60 -0.40 -33.25
C SER A 153 -7.17 1.03 -32.94
N GLN A 154 -6.01 1.43 -33.46
CA GLN A 154 -5.45 2.76 -33.24
C GLN A 154 -6.42 3.89 -33.58
N SER A 155 -7.18 3.79 -34.69
CA SER A 155 -8.13 4.82 -35.10
C SER A 155 -9.26 5.03 -34.09
N ARG A 156 -9.79 3.93 -33.52
CA ARG A 156 -10.87 4.01 -32.52
C ARG A 156 -10.36 4.54 -31.18
N MET A 157 -9.20 4.07 -30.76
CA MET A 157 -8.52 4.56 -29.56
C MET A 157 -8.21 6.05 -29.67
N ARG A 158 -7.59 6.48 -30.79
CA ARG A 158 -7.25 7.88 -31.04
C ARG A 158 -8.47 8.77 -30.94
N ALA A 159 -9.56 8.42 -31.62
CA ALA A 159 -10.80 9.21 -31.61
C ALA A 159 -11.42 9.33 -30.20
N ALA A 160 -11.32 8.28 -29.36
CA ALA A 160 -11.82 8.32 -27.98
C ALA A 160 -10.94 9.21 -27.09
N VAL A 161 -9.61 9.03 -27.16
CA VAL A 161 -8.65 9.75 -26.34
C VAL A 161 -8.60 11.24 -26.71
N GLU A 162 -8.53 11.58 -28.00
CA GLU A 162 -8.51 12.98 -28.48
C GLU A 162 -9.72 13.76 -27.98
N ARG A 163 -10.94 13.20 -28.13
CA ARG A 163 -12.16 13.85 -27.63
C ARG A 163 -12.11 14.11 -26.12
N HIS A 164 -11.56 13.14 -25.37
CA HIS A 164 -11.54 13.24 -23.93
C HIS A 164 -10.50 14.25 -23.44
N ILE A 165 -9.28 14.19 -24.00
CA ILE A 165 -8.23 15.15 -23.67
C ILE A 165 -8.58 16.55 -24.11
N GLU A 166 -9.14 16.74 -25.31
CA GLU A 166 -9.61 18.03 -25.77
C GLU A 166 -10.63 18.63 -24.80
N LYS A 167 -11.59 17.81 -24.34
CA LYS A 167 -12.56 18.25 -23.33
C LYS A 167 -11.88 18.66 -22.03
N THR A 168 -10.99 17.81 -21.49
CA THR A 168 -10.26 18.09 -20.25
C THR A 168 -9.40 19.36 -20.38
N ALA A 169 -8.68 19.49 -21.49
CA ALA A 169 -7.87 20.69 -21.75
C ALA A 169 -8.73 21.95 -21.82
N ARG A 170 -9.90 21.88 -22.45
CA ARG A 170 -10.85 23.01 -22.51
C ARG A 170 -11.42 23.37 -21.14
N ASP A 171 -11.80 22.35 -20.37
CA ASP A 171 -12.43 22.54 -19.05
C ASP A 171 -11.41 23.06 -18.01
N ASP A 172 -10.16 22.57 -18.06
CA ASP A 172 -9.15 22.84 -17.02
C ASP A 172 -8.14 23.94 -17.42
N PHE A 173 -7.86 24.13 -18.71
CA PHE A 173 -6.88 25.12 -19.19
C PHE A 173 -7.55 26.36 -19.78
N GLY A 174 -8.88 26.37 -20.01
CA GLY A 174 -9.60 27.45 -20.65
C GLY A 174 -9.23 27.55 -22.13
N ASN A 175 -8.50 28.60 -22.52
CA ASN A 175 -8.02 28.81 -23.90
C ASN A 175 -6.77 27.93 -24.18
N ALA A 176 -6.95 26.60 -24.24
CA ALA A 176 -5.85 25.72 -24.56
C ALA A 176 -5.42 25.86 -26.03
N THR A 177 -4.12 25.96 -26.27
CA THR A 177 -3.53 25.84 -27.61
C THR A 177 -3.27 24.38 -27.95
N PHE A 178 -3.58 23.99 -29.18
CA PHE A 178 -3.33 22.64 -29.68
C PHE A 178 -2.26 22.66 -30.78
N VAL A 179 -1.22 21.82 -30.63
CA VAL A 179 -0.12 21.71 -31.59
C VAL A 179 0.14 20.23 -31.91
N ARG A 180 0.40 19.93 -33.18
CA ARG A 180 0.94 18.64 -33.62
C ARG A 180 2.39 18.82 -34.01
N LYS A 181 3.24 17.94 -33.51
CA LYS A 181 4.69 17.93 -33.77
C LYS A 181 5.11 16.54 -34.19
N ASN A 182 6.15 16.42 -35.00
CA ASN A 182 6.80 15.15 -35.27
C ASN A 182 8.21 15.21 -34.67
N MET A 183 8.50 14.36 -33.69
CA MET A 183 9.79 14.29 -33.02
C MET A 183 10.26 12.83 -32.99
N GLY A 184 11.47 12.57 -33.49
CA GLY A 184 12.04 11.21 -33.54
C GLY A 184 11.20 10.21 -34.33
N GLY A 185 10.42 10.67 -35.33
CA GLY A 185 9.50 9.80 -36.09
C GLY A 185 8.17 9.50 -35.40
N VAL A 186 7.91 10.10 -34.23
CA VAL A 186 6.68 9.96 -33.46
C VAL A 186 5.83 11.21 -33.58
N GLU A 187 4.54 11.06 -33.93
CA GLU A 187 3.58 12.16 -33.94
C GLU A 187 3.14 12.45 -32.49
N LEU A 188 3.50 13.63 -32.00
CA LEU A 188 3.06 14.15 -30.70
C LEU A 188 1.91 15.11 -30.90
N GLN A 189 0.92 15.02 -30.01
CA GLN A 189 -0.18 15.95 -29.91
C GLN A 189 -0.10 16.64 -28.55
N GLU A 190 -0.03 17.96 -28.53
CA GLU A 190 0.14 18.75 -27.33
C GLU A 190 -1.00 19.73 -27.16
N TRP A 191 -1.56 19.75 -25.94
CA TRP A 191 -2.47 20.78 -25.45
C TRP A 191 -1.76 21.55 -24.34
N GLN A 192 -1.70 22.87 -24.48
CA GLN A 192 -0.98 23.73 -23.54
C GLN A 192 -1.89 24.87 -23.07
N SER A 193 -1.85 25.19 -21.77
CA SER A 193 -2.51 26.34 -21.21
C SER A 193 -1.88 27.65 -21.72
N GLU A 194 -2.62 28.78 -21.69
CA GLU A 194 -2.18 30.07 -22.19
C GLU A 194 -0.88 30.54 -21.52
N ASP A 195 -0.71 30.26 -20.23
CA ASP A 195 0.48 30.61 -19.46
C ASP A 195 1.65 29.60 -19.67
N GLY A 196 1.45 28.54 -20.45
CA GLY A 196 2.44 27.48 -20.69
C GLY A 196 2.76 26.60 -19.49
N ALA A 197 2.13 26.84 -18.32
CA ALA A 197 2.45 26.14 -17.09
C ALA A 197 1.91 24.70 -17.06
N ARG A 198 0.77 24.46 -17.72
CA ARG A 198 0.12 23.15 -17.80
C ARG A 198 0.13 22.65 -19.24
N ARG A 199 0.49 21.40 -19.42
CA ARG A 199 0.48 20.75 -20.74
C ARG A 199 0.06 19.30 -20.63
N ILE A 200 -0.55 18.79 -21.69
CA ILE A 200 -0.84 17.38 -21.90
C ILE A 200 -0.26 17.02 -23.25
N VAL A 201 0.66 16.06 -23.25
CA VAL A 201 1.31 15.56 -24.49
C VAL A 201 0.90 14.11 -24.69
N THR A 202 0.49 13.76 -25.91
CA THR A 202 0.08 12.40 -26.25
C THR A 202 0.80 11.87 -27.46
N ALA A 203 1.05 10.54 -27.45
CA ALA A 203 1.50 9.79 -28.61
C ALA A 203 0.67 8.52 -28.74
N PHE A 204 0.47 8.08 -29.99
CA PHE A 204 -0.26 6.84 -30.30
C PHE A 204 0.66 5.90 -31.06
N VAL A 205 0.95 4.74 -30.45
CA VAL A 205 1.81 3.71 -31.03
C VAL A 205 1.06 2.38 -31.03
N ASN A 206 0.65 1.91 -32.21
CA ASN A 206 -0.18 0.71 -32.36
C ASN A 206 -1.48 0.76 -31.52
N THR A 207 -1.60 -0.11 -30.52
CA THR A 207 -2.73 -0.22 -29.60
C THR A 207 -2.50 0.50 -28.27
N THR A 208 -1.33 1.12 -28.10
CA THR A 208 -0.92 1.84 -26.90
C THR A 208 -1.05 3.35 -27.08
N VAL A 209 -1.59 4.04 -26.08
CA VAL A 209 -1.52 5.49 -25.96
C VAL A 209 -0.61 5.87 -24.81
N ILE A 210 0.21 6.89 -25.01
CA ILE A 210 1.09 7.47 -23.99
C ILE A 210 0.61 8.88 -23.77
N ILE A 211 0.39 9.27 -22.52
CA ILE A 211 -0.06 10.58 -22.10
C ILE A 211 0.89 11.07 -21.02
N ALA A 212 1.51 12.23 -21.21
CA ALA A 212 2.40 12.80 -20.20
C ALA A 212 2.20 14.31 -20.05
N ASN A 213 2.78 14.88 -19.04
CA ASN A 213 2.84 16.32 -18.83
C ASN A 213 4.14 16.94 -19.35
N ASP A 214 4.96 16.13 -20.06
CA ASP A 214 6.23 16.54 -20.66
C ASP A 214 6.50 15.79 -21.96
N GLU A 215 7.05 16.48 -22.99
CA GLU A 215 7.35 15.89 -24.30
C GLU A 215 8.47 14.84 -24.21
N THR A 216 9.50 15.12 -23.44
CA THR A 216 10.65 14.24 -23.27
C THR A 216 10.24 12.92 -22.63
N ALA A 217 9.31 12.96 -21.66
CA ALA A 217 8.79 11.78 -21.01
C ALA A 217 8.04 10.86 -21.99
N VAL A 218 7.27 11.42 -22.95
CA VAL A 218 6.62 10.63 -24.01
C VAL A 218 7.67 9.98 -24.93
N LEU A 219 8.68 10.76 -25.38
CA LEU A 219 9.73 10.26 -26.26
C LEU A 219 10.52 9.14 -25.58
N HIS A 220 10.94 9.33 -24.33
CA HIS A 220 11.67 8.30 -23.56
C HIS A 220 10.85 7.01 -23.41
N ALA A 221 9.53 7.09 -23.24
CA ALA A 221 8.68 5.92 -23.18
C ALA A 221 8.64 5.18 -24.53
N VAL A 222 8.56 5.90 -25.65
CA VAL A 222 8.61 5.29 -27.00
C VAL A 222 9.98 4.68 -27.29
N GLU A 223 11.06 5.39 -26.94
CA GLU A 223 12.43 4.89 -27.11
C GLU A 223 12.66 3.60 -26.30
N ALA A 224 12.16 3.55 -25.07
CA ALA A 224 12.22 2.35 -24.23
C ALA A 224 11.48 1.18 -24.89
N ALA A 225 10.27 1.39 -25.41
CA ALA A 225 9.46 0.36 -26.06
C ALA A 225 10.08 -0.14 -27.38
N THR A 226 10.78 0.73 -28.11
CA THR A 226 11.45 0.38 -29.38
C THR A 226 12.86 -0.19 -29.17
N GLY A 227 13.35 -0.25 -27.92
CA GLY A 227 14.71 -0.75 -27.61
C GLY A 227 15.83 0.26 -27.83
N ASN A 228 15.53 1.51 -28.15
CA ASN A 228 16.51 2.59 -28.33
C ASN A 228 16.99 3.17 -26.99
N ARG A 229 16.30 2.83 -25.90
CA ARG A 229 16.63 3.17 -24.51
C ARG A 229 16.41 1.95 -23.61
N PRO A 230 17.23 1.71 -22.58
CA PRO A 230 16.96 0.68 -21.58
C PRO A 230 15.61 0.90 -20.91
N SER A 231 14.86 -0.18 -20.67
CA SER A 231 13.55 -0.16 -20.01
C SER A 231 13.56 -0.95 -18.71
N LEU A 232 12.57 -0.74 -17.85
CA LEU A 232 12.38 -1.54 -16.64
C LEU A 232 12.22 -3.04 -16.92
N LYS A 233 11.76 -3.42 -18.11
CA LYS A 233 11.70 -4.82 -18.55
C LYS A 233 13.05 -5.52 -18.52
N THR A 234 14.16 -4.78 -18.69
CA THR A 234 15.51 -5.34 -18.73
C THR A 234 16.17 -5.42 -17.35
N GLN A 235 15.51 -4.92 -16.32
CA GLN A 235 16.03 -4.94 -14.94
C GLN A 235 15.64 -6.24 -14.23
N SER A 236 16.64 -6.98 -13.75
CA SER A 236 16.47 -8.24 -13.01
C SER A 236 15.73 -8.04 -11.68
N GLU A 237 15.86 -6.86 -11.08
CA GLU A 237 15.21 -6.46 -9.84
C GLU A 237 13.68 -6.46 -9.98
N VAL A 238 13.17 -5.94 -11.10
CA VAL A 238 11.73 -5.95 -11.39
C VAL A 238 11.21 -7.39 -11.45
N ASP A 239 11.93 -8.28 -12.15
CA ASP A 239 11.56 -9.70 -12.26
C ASP A 239 11.67 -10.41 -10.90
N GLN A 240 12.64 -10.05 -10.07
CA GLN A 240 12.78 -10.60 -8.72
C GLN A 240 11.61 -10.21 -7.85
N VAL A 241 11.24 -8.92 -7.81
CA VAL A 241 10.07 -8.43 -7.07
C VAL A 241 8.80 -9.12 -7.55
N ARG A 242 8.58 -9.23 -8.88
CA ARG A 242 7.43 -9.92 -9.45
C ARG A 242 7.30 -11.37 -8.98
N ARG A 243 8.42 -12.08 -8.88
CA ARG A 243 8.44 -13.47 -8.36
C ARG A 243 8.16 -13.55 -6.88
N VAL A 244 8.81 -12.70 -6.08
CA VAL A 244 8.67 -12.69 -4.61
C VAL A 244 7.24 -12.34 -4.20
N THR A 245 6.63 -11.35 -4.88
CA THR A 245 5.28 -10.87 -4.53
C THR A 245 4.16 -11.59 -5.31
N ASP A 246 4.50 -12.59 -6.16
CA ASP A 246 3.56 -13.34 -7.01
C ASP A 246 2.64 -12.41 -7.81
N SER A 247 3.23 -11.54 -8.63
CA SER A 247 2.51 -10.50 -9.36
C SER A 247 1.52 -11.00 -10.41
N ALA A 248 1.59 -12.29 -10.80
CA ALA A 248 0.76 -12.84 -11.86
C ALA A 248 -0.75 -12.80 -11.55
N THR A 249 -1.11 -12.87 -10.26
CA THR A 249 -2.50 -12.83 -9.78
C THR A 249 -2.89 -11.50 -9.18
N ALA A 250 -1.99 -10.52 -9.20
CA ALA A 250 -2.20 -9.22 -8.57
C ALA A 250 -3.09 -8.31 -9.43
N ALA A 251 -3.94 -7.53 -8.77
CA ALA A 251 -4.72 -6.46 -9.41
C ALA A 251 -3.84 -5.25 -9.75
N LEU A 252 -2.82 -4.99 -8.92
CA LEU A 252 -1.87 -3.90 -9.06
C LEU A 252 -0.46 -4.41 -8.74
N PHE A 253 0.53 -3.95 -9.50
CA PHE A 253 1.95 -4.12 -9.23
C PHE A 253 2.62 -2.75 -9.20
N GLY A 254 3.49 -2.51 -8.23
CA GLY A 254 4.30 -1.31 -8.12
C GLY A 254 5.78 -1.63 -7.93
N PHE A 255 6.62 -0.74 -8.41
CA PHE A 255 8.08 -0.82 -8.28
C PHE A 255 8.67 0.58 -8.12
N VAL A 256 9.62 0.73 -7.20
CA VAL A 256 10.34 1.97 -6.93
C VAL A 256 11.84 1.66 -6.98
N THR A 257 12.56 2.37 -7.83
CA THR A 257 14.02 2.25 -7.93
C THR A 257 14.71 2.87 -6.72
N GLN A 258 15.99 2.60 -6.54
CA GLN A 258 16.79 3.24 -5.48
C GLN A 258 16.72 4.78 -5.53
N ALA A 259 16.82 5.35 -6.73
CA ALA A 259 16.66 6.79 -6.92
C ALA A 259 15.26 7.28 -6.53
N GLY A 260 14.23 6.46 -6.83
CA GLY A 260 12.86 6.72 -6.44
C GLY A 260 12.66 6.68 -4.93
N VAL A 261 13.22 5.67 -4.24
CA VAL A 261 13.19 5.58 -2.76
C VAL A 261 13.80 6.83 -2.14
N LYS A 262 14.98 7.25 -2.61
CA LYS A 262 15.64 8.47 -2.15
C LYS A 262 14.75 9.71 -2.36
N SER A 263 14.15 9.86 -3.53
CA SER A 263 13.27 11.00 -3.85
C SER A 263 12.01 11.02 -2.99
N LEU A 264 11.39 9.86 -2.74
CA LEU A 264 10.23 9.73 -1.86
C LEU A 264 10.57 10.08 -0.41
N LEU A 265 11.71 9.61 0.08
CA LEU A 265 12.18 9.93 1.43
C LEU A 265 12.47 11.43 1.59
N GLN A 266 13.05 12.07 0.57
CA GLN A 266 13.27 13.52 0.57
C GLN A 266 11.94 14.28 0.64
N ALA A 267 10.98 13.92 -0.20
CA ALA A 267 9.66 14.54 -0.22
C ALA A 267 8.92 14.36 1.12
N TYR A 268 8.96 13.15 1.68
CA TYR A 268 8.36 12.87 2.98
C TYR A 268 9.01 13.66 4.12
N ALA A 269 10.34 13.72 4.16
CA ALA A 269 11.06 14.45 5.17
C ALA A 269 10.81 15.96 5.09
N LEU A 270 10.69 16.52 3.89
CA LEU A 270 10.30 17.93 3.68
C LEU A 270 8.88 18.20 4.18
N LYS A 271 7.92 17.31 3.86
CA LYS A 271 6.53 17.42 4.32
C LYS A 271 6.45 17.35 5.86
N ALA A 272 7.16 16.43 6.49
CA ALA A 272 7.17 16.26 7.94
C ALA A 272 7.75 17.47 8.71
N GLN A 273 8.55 18.30 8.04
CA GLN A 273 9.18 19.49 8.64
C GLN A 273 8.42 20.81 8.37
N GLY A 274 7.19 20.76 7.86
CA GLY A 274 6.31 21.92 7.77
C GLY A 274 6.05 22.49 6.36
N GLY A 275 6.35 21.76 5.31
CA GLY A 275 5.93 22.11 3.95
C GLY A 275 6.52 23.44 3.44
N ASP A 276 5.68 24.30 2.91
CA ASP A 276 6.03 25.53 2.18
C ASP A 276 6.85 26.60 2.96
N GLY A 277 7.17 26.36 4.24
CA GLY A 277 7.98 27.24 5.09
C GLY A 277 9.28 26.59 5.61
N ALA A 278 9.72 25.47 5.02
CA ALA A 278 10.87 24.75 5.49
C ALA A 278 12.15 25.61 5.48
N SER A 279 12.84 25.71 6.63
CA SER A 279 14.10 26.40 6.74
C SER A 279 15.22 25.65 5.98
N SER A 280 16.31 26.34 5.64
CA SER A 280 17.47 25.70 4.99
C SER A 280 18.04 24.54 5.84
N ASP A 281 17.96 24.63 7.15
CA ASP A 281 18.36 23.58 8.09
C ASP A 281 17.43 22.35 7.98
N SER A 282 16.13 22.58 7.83
CA SER A 282 15.13 21.52 7.62
C SER A 282 15.37 20.78 6.30
N ILE A 283 15.67 21.50 5.23
CA ILE A 283 15.98 20.92 3.92
C ILE A 283 17.26 20.08 4.00
N THR A 284 18.28 20.58 4.69
CA THR A 284 19.54 19.86 4.86
C THR A 284 19.36 18.56 5.66
N LYS A 285 18.57 18.59 6.74
CA LYS A 285 18.22 17.38 7.52
C LYS A 285 17.40 16.38 6.70
N ALA A 286 16.42 16.84 5.94
CA ALA A 286 15.61 16.00 5.06
C ALA A 286 16.49 15.29 4.01
N ARG A 287 17.42 16.04 3.41
CA ARG A 287 18.37 15.49 2.44
C ARG A 287 19.29 14.45 3.08
N LEU A 288 19.84 14.74 4.25
CA LEU A 288 20.70 13.80 4.98
C LEU A 288 19.98 12.49 5.30
N LEU A 289 18.74 12.54 5.79
CA LEU A 289 17.93 11.36 6.05
C LEU A 289 17.67 10.56 4.76
N ALA A 290 17.31 11.25 3.68
CA ALA A 290 17.03 10.60 2.40
C ALA A 290 18.29 9.97 1.78
N ASP A 291 19.45 10.63 1.88
CA ASP A 291 20.72 10.10 1.42
C ASP A 291 21.14 8.86 2.23
N THR A 292 20.94 8.90 3.56
CA THR A 292 21.24 7.78 4.46
C THR A 292 20.38 6.56 4.15
N PHE A 293 19.06 6.70 4.18
CA PHE A 293 18.15 5.58 3.98
C PHE A 293 18.04 5.16 2.52
N GLY A 294 18.19 6.09 1.57
CA GLY A 294 18.26 5.80 0.13
C GLY A 294 19.50 5.01 -0.26
N GLY A 295 20.59 5.08 0.53
CA GLY A 295 21.77 4.21 0.37
C GLY A 295 21.55 2.79 0.91
N ILE A 296 20.64 2.62 1.86
CA ILE A 296 20.34 1.32 2.49
C ILE A 296 19.34 0.52 1.66
N VAL A 297 18.31 1.14 1.11
CA VAL A 297 17.27 0.49 0.32
C VAL A 297 17.67 0.51 -1.16
N LYS A 298 17.85 -0.67 -1.75
CA LYS A 298 18.19 -0.85 -3.16
C LYS A 298 16.97 -0.66 -4.07
N ASP A 299 15.88 -1.31 -3.74
CA ASP A 299 14.60 -1.21 -4.44
C ASP A 299 13.45 -1.61 -3.53
N LEU A 300 12.25 -1.21 -3.92
CA LEU A 300 11.01 -1.56 -3.27
C LEU A 300 9.98 -1.90 -4.33
N GLY A 301 9.28 -3.00 -4.14
CA GLY A 301 8.15 -3.30 -4.98
C GLY A 301 7.01 -3.92 -4.19
N TRP A 302 5.82 -3.89 -4.76
CA TRP A 302 4.64 -4.46 -4.10
C TRP A 302 3.60 -4.95 -5.10
N THR A 303 2.73 -5.80 -4.59
CA THR A 303 1.50 -6.20 -5.27
C THR A 303 0.31 -5.98 -4.37
N THR A 304 -0.84 -5.65 -5.00
CA THR A 304 -2.12 -5.52 -4.31
C THR A 304 -3.11 -6.54 -4.86
N ARG A 305 -3.83 -7.24 -3.97
CA ARG A 305 -4.89 -8.19 -4.28
C ARG A 305 -6.14 -7.86 -3.48
N PHE A 306 -7.28 -8.29 -4.01
CA PHE A 306 -8.56 -8.21 -3.30
C PHE A 306 -9.00 -9.63 -2.93
N THR A 307 -9.08 -9.91 -1.63
CA THR A 307 -9.41 -11.24 -1.13
C THR A 307 -10.44 -11.15 -0.02
N ASN A 308 -11.60 -11.77 -0.22
CA ASN A 308 -12.67 -11.83 0.79
C ASN A 308 -13.06 -10.46 1.38
N GLY A 309 -13.13 -9.44 0.54
CA GLY A 309 -13.53 -8.09 0.93
C GLY A 309 -12.43 -7.23 1.57
N ALA A 310 -11.22 -7.74 1.70
CA ALA A 310 -10.06 -6.97 2.13
C ALA A 310 -9.10 -6.70 0.97
N VAL A 311 -8.24 -5.72 1.15
CA VAL A 311 -7.10 -5.41 0.30
C VAL A 311 -5.85 -6.02 0.94
N GLU A 312 -5.18 -6.88 0.19
CA GLU A 312 -3.92 -7.50 0.60
C GLU A 312 -2.78 -6.89 -0.21
N ASP A 313 -1.82 -6.29 0.49
CA ASP A 313 -0.59 -5.78 -0.11
C ASP A 313 0.58 -6.65 0.34
N HIS A 314 1.43 -7.01 -0.61
CA HIS A 314 2.67 -7.73 -0.35
C HIS A 314 3.85 -6.91 -0.89
N PHE A 315 4.69 -6.42 0.00
CA PHE A 315 5.88 -5.63 -0.30
C PHE A 315 7.13 -6.49 -0.24
N SER A 316 8.06 -6.21 -1.13
CA SER A 316 9.43 -6.70 -1.11
C SER A 316 10.36 -5.49 -1.09
N ILE A 317 11.21 -5.40 -0.07
CA ILE A 317 12.16 -4.31 0.15
C ILE A 317 13.56 -4.93 0.09
N ALA A 318 14.28 -4.70 -1.01
CA ALA A 318 15.65 -5.14 -1.14
C ALA A 318 16.60 -4.13 -0.49
N LEU A 319 17.54 -4.62 0.31
CA LEU A 319 18.57 -3.80 0.91
C LEU A 319 19.89 -3.92 0.14
N ALA A 320 20.77 -2.94 0.32
CA ALA A 320 22.11 -2.98 -0.23
C ALA A 320 22.87 -4.22 0.29
N GLU A 321 23.86 -4.66 -0.50
CA GLU A 321 24.59 -5.90 -0.25
C GLU A 321 25.21 -5.97 1.15
N GLY A 322 25.09 -7.12 1.80
CA GLY A 322 25.60 -7.36 3.15
C GLY A 322 24.74 -6.80 4.29
N ILE A 323 23.88 -5.82 4.04
CA ILE A 323 22.98 -5.26 5.08
C ILE A 323 21.92 -6.27 5.50
N ASN A 324 21.27 -6.88 4.52
CA ASN A 324 20.19 -7.83 4.79
C ASN A 324 20.66 -8.99 5.67
N ASP A 325 21.82 -9.60 5.36
CA ASP A 325 22.32 -10.75 6.13
C ASP A 325 22.67 -10.36 7.56
N ARG A 326 23.24 -9.17 7.76
CA ARG A 326 23.52 -8.65 9.09
C ARG A 326 22.24 -8.45 9.90
N LEU A 327 21.27 -7.72 9.35
CA LEU A 327 20.00 -7.46 10.03
C LEU A 327 19.16 -8.73 10.21
N ARG A 328 19.23 -9.68 9.28
CA ARG A 328 18.52 -10.95 9.42
C ARG A 328 18.97 -11.71 10.65
N ASN A 329 20.28 -11.77 10.93
CA ASN A 329 20.81 -12.52 12.07
C ASN A 329 20.35 -11.94 13.42
N SER A 330 20.18 -10.62 13.50
CA SER A 330 19.75 -9.95 14.74
C SER A 330 18.23 -9.78 14.84
N MET A 331 17.55 -9.52 13.71
CA MET A 331 16.12 -9.19 13.68
C MET A 331 15.21 -10.40 13.53
N SER A 332 15.69 -11.55 13.02
CA SER A 332 14.83 -12.74 12.88
C SER A 332 14.65 -13.41 14.24
N PRO A 333 13.44 -13.46 14.79
CA PRO A 333 13.20 -14.10 16.08
C PRO A 333 13.29 -15.64 15.94
N ASP A 334 13.71 -16.29 17.01
CA ASP A 334 13.79 -17.76 17.07
C ASP A 334 12.42 -18.44 17.13
N ARG A 335 11.41 -17.71 17.53
CA ARG A 335 10.06 -18.23 17.77
C ARG A 335 9.00 -17.33 17.17
N SER A 336 7.86 -17.92 16.87
CA SER A 336 6.65 -17.20 16.50
C SER A 336 6.24 -16.17 17.55
N PRO A 337 5.56 -15.07 17.17
CA PRO A 337 5.17 -14.03 18.10
C PRO A 337 4.25 -14.59 19.19
N ASP A 338 4.56 -14.26 20.43
CA ASP A 338 3.69 -14.58 21.56
C ASP A 338 2.62 -13.50 21.72
N LEU A 339 1.41 -13.83 21.35
CA LEU A 339 0.27 -12.92 21.46
C LEU A 339 -0.18 -12.67 22.93
N SER A 340 0.44 -13.32 23.93
CA SER A 340 0.13 -13.07 25.35
C SER A 340 0.45 -11.63 25.77
N GLN A 341 1.41 -10.99 25.13
CA GLN A 341 1.75 -9.59 25.39
C GLN A 341 0.68 -8.60 24.92
N ILE A 342 -0.15 -8.98 23.94
CA ILE A 342 -1.32 -8.18 23.55
C ILE A 342 -2.30 -8.00 24.73
N SER A 343 -2.13 -8.77 25.79
CA SER A 343 -2.94 -8.68 27.01
C SER A 343 -2.88 -7.34 27.74
N PHE A 344 -1.92 -6.47 27.41
CA PHE A 344 -1.88 -5.09 27.89
C PHE A 344 -2.55 -4.09 26.93
N THR A 345 -3.05 -4.55 25.78
CA THR A 345 -3.67 -3.68 24.79
C THR A 345 -5.17 -3.57 25.04
N PRO A 346 -5.70 -2.39 25.41
CA PRO A 346 -7.14 -2.19 25.59
C PRO A 346 -7.94 -2.57 24.34
N ALA A 347 -9.18 -3.03 24.53
CA ALA A 347 -10.06 -3.45 23.43
C ALA A 347 -10.32 -2.34 22.39
N ASN A 348 -10.26 -1.08 22.83
CA ASN A 348 -10.43 0.13 22.00
C ASN A 348 -9.11 0.80 21.58
N ALA A 349 -7.99 0.09 21.65
CA ALA A 349 -6.71 0.62 21.18
C ALA A 349 -6.75 0.91 19.69
N HIS A 350 -6.15 2.03 19.28
CA HIS A 350 -6.08 2.46 17.89
C HIS A 350 -5.06 1.67 17.09
N SER A 351 -3.94 1.35 17.70
CA SER A 351 -2.94 0.48 17.10
C SER A 351 -2.08 -0.21 18.16
N VAL A 352 -1.59 -1.37 17.79
CA VAL A 352 -0.58 -2.10 18.54
C VAL A 352 0.45 -2.66 17.56
N SER A 353 1.73 -2.48 17.87
CA SER A 353 2.82 -3.11 17.14
C SER A 353 3.64 -3.95 18.10
N ILE A 354 3.91 -5.19 17.73
CA ILE A 354 4.77 -6.14 18.43
C ILE A 354 6.04 -6.28 17.61
N TYR A 355 7.17 -6.07 18.24
CA TYR A 355 8.50 -6.25 17.69
C TYR A 355 9.12 -7.47 18.37
N SER A 356 9.55 -8.43 17.59
CA SER A 356 10.21 -9.64 18.08
C SER A 356 11.59 -9.74 17.42
N PHE A 357 12.62 -9.91 18.23
CA PHE A 357 14.01 -9.94 17.78
C PHE A 357 14.70 -11.19 18.30
N HIS A 358 15.82 -11.54 17.70
CA HIS A 358 16.72 -12.52 18.30
C HIS A 358 17.37 -11.95 19.58
N ASP A 359 17.87 -10.72 19.50
CA ASP A 359 18.44 -9.99 20.63
C ASP A 359 18.30 -8.48 20.42
N THR A 360 17.67 -7.78 21.37
CA THR A 360 17.31 -6.36 21.23
C THR A 360 18.56 -5.45 21.19
N ALA A 361 19.59 -5.73 21.98
CA ALA A 361 20.80 -4.95 22.00
C ALA A 361 21.61 -5.12 20.70
N THR A 362 21.68 -6.36 20.19
CA THR A 362 22.33 -6.66 18.91
C THR A 362 21.63 -5.97 17.75
N VAL A 363 20.28 -6.01 17.67
CA VAL A 363 19.52 -5.28 16.64
C VAL A 363 19.83 -3.79 16.68
N TRP A 364 19.88 -3.20 17.86
CA TRP A 364 20.16 -1.77 18.02
C TRP A 364 21.56 -1.41 17.52
N ASN A 365 22.54 -2.23 17.86
CA ASN A 365 23.92 -2.05 17.42
C ASN A 365 24.05 -2.25 15.90
N ASP A 366 23.41 -3.26 15.34
CA ASP A 366 23.43 -3.54 13.90
C ASP A 366 22.77 -2.43 13.09
N LEU A 367 21.60 -1.94 13.51
CA LEU A 367 20.94 -0.80 12.87
C LEU A 367 21.83 0.45 12.93
N SER A 368 22.43 0.74 14.08
CA SER A 368 23.33 1.87 14.24
C SER A 368 24.55 1.77 13.34
N ALA A 369 25.13 0.57 13.23
CA ALA A 369 26.28 0.32 12.37
C ALA A 369 25.94 0.40 10.87
N VAL A 370 24.78 -0.15 10.46
CA VAL A 370 24.28 -0.06 9.09
C VAL A 370 24.07 1.40 8.67
N ILE A 371 23.39 2.18 9.50
CA ILE A 371 23.18 3.61 9.22
C ILE A 371 24.52 4.34 9.13
N SER A 372 25.44 4.13 10.10
CA SER A 372 26.75 4.80 10.14
C SER A 372 27.64 4.44 8.95
N SER A 373 27.57 3.21 8.44
CA SER A 373 28.41 2.75 7.31
C SER A 373 27.94 3.24 5.94
N HIS A 374 26.69 3.72 5.82
CA HIS A 374 26.09 4.21 4.58
C HIS A 374 25.92 5.74 4.56
N THR A 375 26.57 6.43 5.49
CA THR A 375 26.57 7.89 5.57
C THR A 375 28.00 8.43 5.46
N ASP A 376 28.11 9.69 5.06
CA ASP A 376 29.36 10.43 5.18
C ASP A 376 29.70 10.70 6.66
N LEU A 377 30.82 11.33 6.92
CA LEU A 377 31.28 11.64 8.29
C LEU A 377 30.23 12.42 9.09
N LEU A 378 29.54 13.38 8.46
CA LEU A 378 28.50 14.18 9.10
C LEU A 378 27.26 13.34 9.41
N GLY A 379 26.84 12.49 8.49
CA GLY A 379 25.75 11.55 8.70
C GLY A 379 26.06 10.51 9.78
N ALA A 380 27.28 9.98 9.82
CA ALA A 380 27.71 9.07 10.88
C ALA A 380 27.68 9.75 12.27
N MET A 381 28.05 11.03 12.37
CA MET A 381 27.89 11.80 13.61
C MET A 381 26.41 12.04 13.98
N ALA A 382 25.52 12.19 12.98
CA ALA A 382 24.08 12.37 13.19
C ALA A 382 23.35 11.06 13.54
N THR A 383 23.93 9.89 13.25
CA THR A 383 23.29 8.58 13.49
C THR A 383 22.91 8.39 14.95
N ARG A 384 23.80 8.66 15.89
CA ARG A 384 23.51 8.51 17.33
C ARG A 384 22.35 9.39 17.80
N PRO A 385 22.27 10.70 17.49
CA PRO A 385 21.09 11.51 17.80
C PRO A 385 19.81 10.98 17.17
N ILE A 386 19.85 10.54 15.90
CA ILE A 386 18.68 9.98 15.20
C ILE A 386 18.20 8.72 15.91
N MET A 387 19.10 7.77 16.18
CA MET A 387 18.75 6.53 16.87
C MET A 387 18.19 6.80 18.27
N ARG A 388 18.80 7.71 19.04
CA ARG A 388 18.25 8.12 20.33
C ARG A 388 16.86 8.72 20.22
N SER A 389 16.57 9.50 19.18
CA SER A 389 15.27 10.14 18.99
C SER A 389 14.13 9.13 18.83
N LEU A 390 14.41 7.94 18.28
CA LEU A 390 13.42 6.88 18.11
C LEU A 390 12.87 6.38 19.46
N LEU A 391 13.71 6.22 20.46
CA LEU A 391 13.30 5.76 21.79
C LEU A 391 12.99 6.91 22.76
N SER A 392 13.53 8.11 22.53
CA SER A 392 13.22 9.28 23.35
C SER A 392 11.75 9.68 23.28
N ALA A 393 11.07 9.41 22.16
CA ALA A 393 9.63 9.58 22.02
C ALA A 393 8.81 8.76 23.04
N TYR A 394 9.40 7.70 23.55
CA TYR A 394 8.82 6.85 24.60
C TYR A 394 9.41 7.14 26.00
N GLY A 395 10.19 8.21 26.14
CA GLY A 395 10.80 8.56 27.43
C GLY A 395 12.08 7.80 27.78
N ILE A 396 12.64 7.04 26.84
CA ILE A 396 13.93 6.34 27.03
C ILE A 396 15.07 7.31 26.72
N VAL A 397 15.86 7.65 27.73
CA VAL A 397 16.97 8.61 27.62
C VAL A 397 18.29 7.88 27.37
N ASP A 398 18.53 6.81 28.11
CA ASP A 398 19.71 5.94 27.92
C ASP A 398 19.30 4.69 27.14
N THR A 399 19.46 4.77 25.83
CA THR A 399 19.07 3.72 24.89
C THR A 399 19.90 2.44 25.09
N GLU A 400 21.20 2.56 25.37
CA GLU A 400 22.08 1.41 25.56
C GLU A 400 21.68 0.64 26.81
N ALA A 401 21.52 1.33 27.95
CA ALA A 401 21.02 0.70 29.16
C ALA A 401 19.65 0.05 28.93
N PHE A 402 18.74 0.71 28.21
CA PHE A 402 17.41 0.16 27.93
C PHE A 402 17.49 -1.14 27.13
N THR A 403 18.23 -1.17 26.02
CA THR A 403 18.31 -2.36 25.16
C THR A 403 18.96 -3.56 25.85
N HIS A 404 19.87 -3.34 26.82
CA HIS A 404 20.44 -4.39 27.65
C HIS A 404 19.52 -4.82 28.81
N GLY A 405 18.61 -3.94 29.28
CA GLY A 405 17.70 -4.24 30.39
C GLY A 405 16.43 -4.97 29.98
N VAL A 406 16.08 -4.94 28.69
CA VAL A 406 14.83 -5.55 28.17
C VAL A 406 15.10 -6.88 27.47
N GLY A 407 14.05 -7.71 27.38
CA GLY A 407 14.08 -8.95 26.63
C GLY A 407 13.99 -8.76 25.12
N THR A 408 13.68 -9.84 24.41
CA THR A 408 13.67 -9.89 22.94
C THR A 408 12.40 -9.33 22.31
N ARG A 409 11.45 -8.88 23.12
CA ARG A 409 10.12 -8.42 22.67
C ARG A 409 9.83 -7.03 23.18
N LEU A 410 9.40 -6.20 22.25
CA LEU A 410 8.89 -4.86 22.52
C LEU A 410 7.48 -4.75 21.96
N GLN A 411 6.65 -3.92 22.58
CA GLN A 411 5.32 -3.62 22.08
C GLN A 411 5.06 -2.12 22.23
N THR A 412 4.40 -1.53 21.23
CA THR A 412 3.88 -0.16 21.33
C THR A 412 2.37 -0.18 21.22
N VAL A 413 1.69 0.53 22.10
CA VAL A 413 0.22 0.62 22.14
C VAL A 413 -0.18 2.08 22.05
N ARG A 414 -0.98 2.43 21.06
CA ARG A 414 -1.61 3.74 20.94
C ARG A 414 -3.09 3.63 21.22
N THR A 415 -3.56 4.28 22.26
CA THR A 415 -4.95 4.23 22.70
C THR A 415 -5.77 5.42 22.23
N GLU A 416 -5.14 6.58 22.03
CA GLU A 416 -5.77 7.84 21.61
C GLU A 416 -4.87 8.65 20.68
N ASP A 417 -5.49 9.53 19.88
CA ASP A 417 -4.76 10.50 19.06
C ASP A 417 -4.19 11.63 19.93
N GLY A 418 -3.08 12.19 19.44
CA GLY A 418 -2.40 13.29 20.12
C GLY A 418 -1.56 12.88 21.32
N PHE A 419 -1.66 11.64 21.79
CA PHE A 419 -0.82 11.12 22.87
C PHE A 419 0.27 10.19 22.30
N PRO A 420 1.49 10.23 22.88
CA PRO A 420 2.53 9.24 22.60
C PRO A 420 2.02 7.82 22.91
N ALA A 421 2.48 6.84 22.17
CA ALA A 421 2.18 5.44 22.46
C ALA A 421 2.86 5.00 23.76
N VAL A 422 2.23 4.03 24.46
CA VAL A 422 2.86 3.31 25.57
C VAL A 422 3.83 2.29 24.99
N LEU A 423 5.08 2.31 25.43
CA LEU A 423 6.05 1.26 25.16
C LEU A 423 5.96 0.20 26.27
N ILE A 424 5.90 -1.06 25.85
CA ILE A 424 5.84 -2.23 26.73
C ILE A 424 7.00 -3.14 26.37
N ALA A 425 7.71 -3.65 27.37
CA ALA A 425 8.86 -4.53 27.19
C ALA A 425 8.85 -5.65 28.21
N GLU A 426 9.46 -6.79 27.87
CA GLU A 426 9.79 -7.82 28.84
C GLU A 426 10.98 -7.35 29.68
N VAL A 427 10.90 -7.53 31.01
CA VAL A 427 11.98 -7.14 31.93
C VAL A 427 13.01 -8.25 32.02
N PHE A 428 14.25 -7.93 31.64
CA PHE A 428 15.41 -8.78 31.88
C PHE A 428 16.20 -8.31 33.10
N ASP A 429 16.47 -6.99 33.19
CA ASP A 429 17.17 -6.37 34.33
C ASP A 429 16.47 -5.07 34.73
N ARG A 430 15.67 -5.11 35.80
CA ARG A 430 14.91 -3.96 36.30
C ARG A 430 15.79 -2.77 36.69
N PRO A 431 16.87 -2.91 37.48
CA PRO A 431 17.75 -1.78 37.83
C PRO A 431 18.30 -1.04 36.61
N THR A 432 18.68 -1.77 35.56
CA THR A 432 19.18 -1.20 34.32
C THR A 432 18.08 -0.43 33.56
N ILE A 433 16.84 -0.93 33.54
CA ILE A 433 15.69 -0.21 32.96
C ILE A 433 15.38 1.06 33.77
N GLU A 434 15.35 0.99 35.11
CA GLU A 434 15.10 2.16 35.98
C GLU A 434 16.14 3.25 35.69
N LYS A 435 17.42 2.90 35.51
CA LYS A 435 18.48 3.83 35.12
C LYS A 435 18.22 4.45 33.73
N ALA A 436 17.77 3.64 32.76
CA ALA A 436 17.55 4.10 31.38
C ALA A 436 16.44 5.16 31.29
N VAL A 437 15.45 5.11 32.18
CA VAL A 437 14.32 6.04 32.19
C VAL A 437 14.44 7.15 33.23
N ALA A 438 15.45 7.12 34.10
CA ALA A 438 15.64 8.08 35.21
C ALA A 438 15.66 9.53 34.73
N GLY A 439 16.31 9.80 33.59
CA GLY A 439 16.35 11.14 33.01
C GLY A 439 14.99 11.69 32.60
N ARG A 440 14.03 10.83 32.27
CA ARG A 440 12.65 11.22 31.92
C ARG A 440 11.76 11.35 33.15
N LEU A 441 11.95 10.49 34.13
CA LEU A 441 11.15 10.47 35.36
C LEU A 441 11.58 11.52 36.38
N GLY A 442 12.81 12.05 36.23
CA GLY A 442 13.42 12.97 37.18
C GLY A 442 14.08 12.25 38.36
N ASN A 443 14.83 13.03 39.19
CA ASN A 443 15.64 12.49 40.26
C ASN A 443 14.86 11.88 41.44
N ASN A 444 13.57 12.21 41.58
CA ASN A 444 12.73 11.73 42.67
C ASN A 444 11.29 11.48 42.20
N PRO A 445 11.05 10.44 41.38
CA PRO A 445 9.72 10.12 40.90
C PRO A 445 8.81 9.69 42.07
N ARG A 446 7.54 10.08 42.02
CA ARG A 446 6.55 9.62 43.00
C ARG A 446 6.35 8.12 42.78
N ARG A 447 6.42 7.35 43.86
CA ARG A 447 6.13 5.91 43.86
C ARG A 447 4.70 5.66 44.25
N GLU A 448 4.01 4.81 43.52
CA GLU A 448 2.63 4.42 43.78
C GLU A 448 2.44 2.96 43.40
N SER A 449 1.59 2.23 44.11
CA SER A 449 1.14 0.90 43.70
C SER A 449 -0.22 0.99 43.05
N PHE A 450 -0.41 0.35 41.91
CA PHE A 450 -1.68 0.33 41.17
C PHE A 450 -1.89 -1.04 40.53
N SER A 451 -2.94 -1.77 40.92
CA SER A 451 -3.29 -3.10 40.38
C SER A 451 -2.08 -4.07 40.36
N ASP A 452 -1.35 -4.17 41.47
CA ASP A 452 -0.13 -4.98 41.65
C ASP A 452 1.07 -4.53 40.79
N ALA A 453 1.02 -3.36 40.18
CA ALA A 453 2.14 -2.76 39.48
C ALA A 453 2.81 -1.69 40.36
N ASP A 454 4.14 -1.65 40.32
CA ASP A 454 4.92 -0.56 40.90
C ASP A 454 5.03 0.59 39.90
N LEU A 455 4.48 1.76 40.22
CA LEU A 455 4.53 2.95 39.38
C LEU A 455 5.61 3.92 39.85
N LEU A 456 6.37 4.44 38.90
CA LEU A 456 7.30 5.57 39.04
C LEU A 456 6.74 6.73 38.20
N ILE A 457 6.29 7.80 38.84
CA ILE A 457 5.54 8.88 38.20
C ILE A 457 6.36 10.17 38.25
N SER A 458 6.62 10.75 37.08
CA SER A 458 7.30 12.05 36.96
C SER A 458 6.36 13.21 37.33
N PRO A 459 6.89 14.43 37.58
CA PRO A 459 6.08 15.61 37.86
C PRO A 459 5.09 15.98 36.74
N ASP A 460 5.41 15.68 35.49
CA ASP A 460 4.56 15.92 34.32
C ASP A 460 3.69 14.71 33.95
N ASN A 461 3.46 13.80 34.92
CA ASN A 461 2.62 12.62 34.81
C ASN A 461 3.06 11.58 33.77
N TRP A 462 4.35 11.57 33.37
CA TRP A 462 4.91 10.46 32.65
C TRP A 462 5.16 9.30 33.60
N THR A 463 4.77 8.09 33.25
CA THR A 463 4.75 6.97 34.19
C THR A 463 5.49 5.77 33.63
N ALA A 464 6.43 5.24 34.40
CA ALA A 464 6.99 3.90 34.22
C ALA A 464 6.29 2.95 35.20
N ALA A 465 5.91 1.77 34.73
CA ALA A 465 5.25 0.76 35.54
C ALA A 465 5.98 -0.58 35.41
N PHE A 466 6.14 -1.28 36.53
CA PHE A 466 6.66 -2.65 36.57
C PHE A 466 5.55 -3.57 37.07
N TYR A 467 5.10 -4.48 36.21
CA TYR A 467 4.06 -5.45 36.53
C TYR A 467 4.56 -6.85 36.19
N GLN A 468 4.76 -7.71 37.20
CA GLN A 468 5.36 -9.02 37.00
C GLN A 468 6.71 -8.92 36.23
N ASN A 469 6.79 -9.59 35.08
CA ASN A 469 7.96 -9.54 34.18
C ASN A 469 7.78 -8.52 33.02
N SER A 470 6.94 -7.53 33.20
CA SER A 470 6.64 -6.54 32.15
C SER A 470 6.93 -5.13 32.64
N PHE A 471 7.52 -4.33 31.78
CA PHE A 471 7.77 -2.90 31.93
C PHE A 471 6.88 -2.13 30.96
N LEU A 472 6.23 -1.08 31.43
CA LEU A 472 5.43 -0.16 30.63
C LEU A 472 5.94 1.27 30.86
N ILE A 473 6.00 2.10 29.82
CA ILE A 473 6.31 3.52 29.94
C ILE A 473 5.50 4.36 28.95
N GLY A 474 4.99 5.50 29.43
CA GLY A 474 4.20 6.42 28.64
C GLY A 474 3.47 7.45 29.48
N PRO A 475 2.50 8.20 28.90
CA PRO A 475 1.60 9.06 29.66
C PRO A 475 0.83 8.26 30.73
N GLY A 476 0.76 8.77 31.96
CA GLY A 476 0.28 8.01 33.13
C GLY A 476 -1.13 7.44 32.96
N GLU A 477 -2.04 8.17 32.35
CA GLU A 477 -3.39 7.68 32.09
C GLU A 477 -3.39 6.49 31.12
N GLN A 478 -2.59 6.56 30.05
CA GLN A 478 -2.50 5.50 29.06
C GLN A 478 -1.84 4.23 29.63
N VAL A 479 -0.81 4.39 30.47
CA VAL A 479 -0.19 3.27 31.18
C VAL A 479 -1.20 2.58 32.10
N ARG A 480 -2.00 3.35 32.86
CA ARG A 480 -3.06 2.79 33.72
C ARG A 480 -4.14 2.06 32.92
N ARG A 481 -4.55 2.58 31.76
CA ARG A 481 -5.49 1.90 30.85
C ARG A 481 -4.92 0.55 30.37
N CYS A 482 -3.64 0.49 30.00
CA CYS A 482 -2.98 -0.76 29.62
C CYS A 482 -2.96 -1.78 30.78
N LEU A 483 -2.66 -1.34 31.99
CA LEU A 483 -2.68 -2.20 33.18
C LEU A 483 -4.10 -2.71 33.49
N LEU A 484 -5.12 -1.84 33.45
CA LEU A 484 -6.52 -2.22 33.66
C LEU A 484 -6.99 -3.22 32.60
N ALA A 485 -6.65 -3.03 31.34
CA ALA A 485 -6.98 -3.98 30.27
C ALA A 485 -6.44 -5.37 30.59
N ARG A 486 -5.21 -5.46 31.10
CA ARG A 486 -4.60 -6.72 31.53
C ARG A 486 -5.32 -7.34 32.72
N VAL A 487 -5.64 -6.55 33.75
CA VAL A 487 -6.26 -7.03 34.99
C VAL A 487 -7.71 -7.45 34.75
N ASN A 488 -8.47 -6.66 33.98
CA ASN A 488 -9.89 -6.94 33.72
C ASN A 488 -10.11 -7.95 32.59
N GLY A 489 -9.08 -8.27 31.81
CA GLY A 489 -9.22 -9.12 30.60
C GLY A 489 -9.92 -8.43 29.43
N GLU A 490 -10.11 -7.10 29.47
CA GLU A 490 -10.77 -6.31 28.42
C GLU A 490 -9.74 -5.88 27.36
N THR A 491 -9.20 -6.84 26.67
CA THR A 491 -8.11 -6.62 25.72
C THR A 491 -8.57 -6.74 24.28
N ILE A 492 -7.79 -6.20 23.35
CA ILE A 492 -8.06 -6.29 21.91
C ILE A 492 -8.17 -7.75 21.44
N SER A 493 -7.44 -8.69 22.06
CA SER A 493 -7.48 -10.11 21.73
C SER A 493 -8.83 -10.77 22.02
N SER A 494 -9.64 -10.22 22.92
CA SER A 494 -10.99 -10.69 23.22
C SER A 494 -12.02 -10.24 22.18
N THR A 495 -11.68 -9.29 21.31
CA THR A 495 -12.60 -8.68 20.34
C THR A 495 -12.84 -9.57 19.11
N HIS A 496 -14.02 -9.43 18.49
CA HIS A 496 -14.33 -10.14 17.25
C HIS A 496 -13.47 -9.66 16.06
N PRO A 497 -13.21 -8.34 15.87
CA PRO A 497 -12.33 -7.86 14.81
C PRO A 497 -10.91 -8.42 14.89
N PHE A 498 -10.34 -8.58 16.10
CA PHE A 498 -9.04 -9.20 16.28
C PHE A 498 -9.03 -10.66 15.81
N ARG A 499 -10.03 -11.45 16.22
CA ARG A 499 -10.13 -12.86 15.84
C ARG A 499 -10.32 -13.04 14.32
N GLN A 500 -10.97 -12.11 13.65
CA GLN A 500 -11.03 -12.07 12.19
C GLN A 500 -9.65 -11.75 11.58
N ALA A 501 -8.98 -10.71 12.06
CA ALA A 501 -7.68 -10.30 11.55
C ALA A 501 -6.63 -11.40 11.73
N GLN A 502 -6.62 -12.09 12.87
CA GLN A 502 -5.68 -13.17 13.18
C GLN A 502 -5.70 -14.33 12.16
N ARG A 503 -6.82 -14.56 11.47
CA ARG A 503 -6.95 -15.63 10.46
C ARG A 503 -6.15 -15.37 9.18
N PHE A 504 -5.65 -14.17 8.98
CA PHE A 504 -5.04 -13.72 7.72
C PHE A 504 -3.52 -13.61 7.76
N VAL A 505 -2.92 -13.69 8.94
CA VAL A 505 -1.48 -13.74 9.08
C VAL A 505 -1.10 -15.09 9.67
N ASP A 506 -0.16 -15.75 9.03
CA ASP A 506 0.41 -16.99 9.58
C ASP A 506 1.32 -16.64 10.75
N ILE A 507 0.73 -16.63 11.95
CA ILE A 507 1.45 -16.40 13.20
C ILE A 507 2.29 -17.58 13.65
N THR A 508 2.29 -18.69 12.91
CA THR A 508 3.19 -19.82 13.17
C THR A 508 4.60 -19.57 12.63
N VAL A 509 4.74 -18.63 11.70
CA VAL A 509 6.02 -18.19 11.15
C VAL A 509 6.65 -17.15 12.10
N PRO A 510 7.98 -17.19 12.33
CA PRO A 510 8.68 -16.14 13.06
C PRO A 510 8.51 -14.78 12.39
N LEU A 511 7.80 -13.85 13.04
CA LEU A 511 7.55 -12.51 12.56
C LEU A 511 8.43 -11.50 13.32
N THR A 512 9.14 -10.66 12.59
CA THR A 512 9.94 -9.56 13.19
C THR A 512 9.03 -8.44 13.71
N VAL A 513 7.99 -8.09 12.96
CA VAL A 513 7.00 -7.09 13.37
C VAL A 513 5.61 -7.61 13.05
N LEU A 514 4.68 -7.42 13.98
CA LEU A 514 3.26 -7.61 13.78
C LEU A 514 2.53 -6.35 14.22
N THR A 515 1.77 -5.73 13.32
CA THR A 515 1.00 -4.52 13.63
C THR A 515 -0.48 -4.74 13.38
N LEU A 516 -1.30 -4.26 14.30
CA LEU A 516 -2.75 -4.17 14.20
C LEU A 516 -3.14 -2.70 14.28
N THR A 517 -4.05 -2.27 13.40
CA THR A 517 -4.50 -0.88 13.36
C THR A 517 -6.01 -0.83 13.16
N ASP A 518 -6.68 0.07 13.84
CA ASP A 518 -8.09 0.37 13.58
C ASP A 518 -8.24 1.12 12.25
N ASP A 519 -8.84 0.48 11.26
CA ASP A 519 -9.06 1.04 9.92
C ASP A 519 -10.14 2.13 9.87
N SER A 520 -10.92 2.30 10.93
CA SER A 520 -12.00 3.31 10.99
C SER A 520 -11.49 4.73 10.76
N ARG A 521 -10.26 5.02 11.17
CA ARG A 521 -9.60 6.32 10.98
C ARG A 521 -9.19 6.58 9.55
N ASN A 522 -8.65 5.55 8.88
CA ASN A 522 -8.32 5.64 7.47
C ASN A 522 -9.59 5.91 6.64
N ALA A 523 -10.75 5.41 7.10
CA ALA A 523 -12.04 5.69 6.48
C ALA A 523 -12.41 7.18 6.53
N VAL A 524 -12.21 7.82 7.68
CA VAL A 524 -12.50 9.27 7.83
C VAL A 524 -11.60 10.08 6.90
N ALA A 525 -10.28 9.83 6.94
CA ALA A 525 -9.31 10.53 6.09
C ALA A 525 -9.61 10.30 4.59
N PHE A 526 -9.95 9.07 4.21
CA PHE A 526 -10.31 8.71 2.84
C PHE A 526 -11.55 9.46 2.35
N VAL A 527 -12.63 9.44 3.12
CA VAL A 527 -13.88 10.14 2.76
C VAL A 527 -13.69 11.64 2.74
N GLU A 528 -12.98 12.23 3.69
CA GLU A 528 -12.66 13.65 3.71
C GLU A 528 -11.88 14.08 2.47
N THR A 529 -10.91 13.28 2.02
CA THR A 529 -10.14 13.54 0.81
C THR A 529 -11.05 13.59 -0.43
N PHE A 530 -11.97 12.64 -0.57
CA PHE A 530 -12.91 12.61 -1.69
C PHE A 530 -14.00 13.67 -1.61
N SER A 531 -14.45 14.03 -0.41
CA SER A 531 -15.53 15.01 -0.21
C SER A 531 -15.11 16.46 -0.47
N ARG A 532 -13.84 16.78 -0.29
CA ARG A 532 -13.30 18.12 -0.49
C ARG A 532 -13.00 18.46 -1.95
N GLN A 533 -13.20 17.52 -2.86
CA GLN A 533 -13.04 17.81 -4.28
C GLN A 533 -14.23 18.65 -4.81
N PRO A 534 -14.00 19.76 -5.56
CA PRO A 534 -15.06 20.69 -6.00
C PRO A 534 -16.15 20.06 -6.87
N ARG A 535 -15.92 18.87 -7.40
CA ARG A 535 -16.84 18.12 -8.27
C ARG A 535 -17.59 16.99 -7.54
N SER A 536 -17.32 16.75 -6.26
CA SER A 536 -18.01 15.69 -5.52
C SER A 536 -19.31 16.22 -4.92
N ALA A 537 -20.43 15.63 -5.29
CA ALA A 537 -21.72 15.84 -4.65
C ALA A 537 -21.82 15.14 -3.27
N PHE A 538 -20.70 14.93 -2.60
CA PHE A 538 -20.65 14.17 -1.37
C PHE A 538 -21.03 15.05 -0.17
N SER A 539 -22.14 14.68 0.45
CA SER A 539 -22.54 15.24 1.75
C SER A 539 -21.70 14.60 2.85
N THR A 540 -20.81 15.36 3.46
CA THR A 540 -19.98 14.88 4.58
C THR A 540 -20.73 14.96 5.90
N ASN A 541 -21.43 13.89 6.24
CA ASN A 541 -21.87 13.69 7.63
C ASN A 541 -20.79 12.91 8.38
N ALA A 542 -19.89 13.62 9.09
CA ALA A 542 -18.80 13.01 9.86
C ALA A 542 -19.28 11.92 10.84
N ALA A 543 -20.46 12.11 11.46
CA ALA A 543 -21.05 11.13 12.37
C ALA A 543 -21.47 9.85 11.63
N ALA A 544 -22.04 9.97 10.42
CA ALA A 544 -22.41 8.81 9.61
C ALA A 544 -21.18 8.05 9.12
N ILE A 545 -20.09 8.77 8.76
CA ILE A 545 -18.83 8.14 8.38
C ILE A 545 -18.24 7.37 9.56
N ALA A 546 -18.18 8.00 10.74
CA ALA A 546 -17.69 7.36 11.96
C ALA A 546 -18.52 6.11 12.31
N GLU A 547 -19.84 6.14 12.14
CA GLU A 547 -20.69 4.97 12.39
C GLU A 547 -20.46 3.85 11.36
N ALA A 548 -20.43 4.18 10.08
CA ALA A 548 -20.17 3.20 9.02
C ALA A 548 -18.78 2.57 9.15
N SER A 549 -17.77 3.35 9.58
CA SER A 549 -16.40 2.87 9.75
C SER A 549 -16.22 1.89 10.90
N LYS A 550 -17.09 1.89 11.92
CA LYS A 550 -17.05 0.89 13.02
C LYS A 550 -17.25 -0.54 12.56
N THR A 551 -17.79 -0.75 11.36
CA THR A 551 -17.98 -2.08 10.78
C THR A 551 -16.74 -2.60 10.05
N LEU A 552 -15.71 -1.76 9.88
CA LEU A 552 -14.48 -2.16 9.21
C LEU A 552 -13.66 -3.11 10.11
N PRO A 553 -13.02 -4.13 9.51
CA PRO A 553 -12.12 -5.01 10.26
C PRO A 553 -10.85 -4.25 10.70
N LEU A 554 -10.14 -4.80 11.68
CA LEU A 554 -8.79 -4.32 11.98
C LEU A 554 -7.87 -4.61 10.79
N ALA A 555 -7.07 -3.62 10.43
CA ALA A 555 -5.94 -3.84 9.55
C ALA A 555 -4.85 -4.62 10.29
N MET A 556 -4.20 -5.53 9.59
CA MET A 556 -3.11 -6.33 10.13
C MET A 556 -1.95 -6.34 9.15
N SER A 557 -0.74 -6.14 9.65
CA SER A 557 0.47 -6.24 8.84
C SER A 557 1.56 -7.01 9.57
N ALA A 558 2.39 -7.70 8.81
CA ALA A 558 3.49 -8.51 9.32
C ALA A 558 4.75 -8.28 8.50
N VAL A 559 5.90 -8.23 9.18
CA VAL A 559 7.22 -8.11 8.55
C VAL A 559 8.04 -9.35 8.87
N VAL A 560 8.63 -9.92 7.84
CA VAL A 560 9.57 -11.05 7.92
C VAL A 560 10.87 -10.66 7.24
N VAL A 561 12.00 -10.93 7.87
CA VAL A 561 13.31 -10.75 7.26
C VAL A 561 13.70 -12.06 6.57
N LYS A 562 13.80 -12.04 5.24
CA LYS A 562 14.21 -13.19 4.43
C LYS A 562 15.59 -12.96 3.81
N PRO A 563 16.26 -13.99 3.26
CA PRO A 563 17.50 -13.79 2.52
C PRO A 563 17.32 -12.79 1.38
N GLY A 564 18.09 -11.71 1.41
CA GLY A 564 18.11 -10.66 0.38
C GLY A 564 16.98 -9.64 0.44
N THR A 565 15.93 -9.83 1.26
CA THR A 565 14.78 -8.93 1.26
C THR A 565 14.05 -8.89 2.62
N PHE A 566 13.41 -7.75 2.89
CA PHE A 566 12.36 -7.65 3.89
C PHE A 566 11.02 -7.82 3.19
N GLU A 567 10.24 -8.77 3.61
CA GLU A 567 8.87 -8.92 3.15
C GLU A 567 7.91 -8.33 4.17
N TRP A 568 7.05 -7.45 3.70
CA TRP A 568 5.98 -6.88 4.50
C TRP A 568 4.65 -7.22 3.84
N THR A 569 3.81 -7.96 4.53
CA THR A 569 2.44 -8.27 4.12
C THR A 569 1.47 -7.43 4.93
N SER A 570 0.48 -6.87 4.27
CA SER A 570 -0.57 -6.05 4.90
C SER A 570 -1.93 -6.51 4.41
N ARG A 571 -2.91 -6.52 5.31
CA ARG A 571 -4.32 -6.72 5.00
C ARG A 571 -5.13 -5.65 5.68
N SER A 572 -5.85 -4.87 4.90
CA SER A 572 -6.62 -3.72 5.38
C SER A 572 -7.87 -3.51 4.53
N SER A 573 -8.71 -2.57 4.91
CA SER A 573 -9.89 -2.20 4.13
C SER A 573 -9.56 -1.35 2.90
N PHE A 574 -8.45 -0.59 2.95
CA PHE A 574 -8.08 0.40 1.92
C PHE A 574 -6.83 0.04 1.14
N GLY A 575 -5.90 -0.74 1.72
CA GLY A 575 -4.61 -1.06 1.14
C GLY A 575 -3.71 0.16 0.92
N ILE A 576 -2.56 -0.08 0.28
CA ILE A 576 -1.62 0.99 -0.10
C ILE A 576 -2.27 2.00 -1.06
N GLY A 577 -3.20 1.55 -1.91
CA GLY A 577 -3.92 2.44 -2.81
C GLY A 577 -4.69 3.53 -2.08
N GLY A 578 -5.35 3.19 -0.96
CA GLY A 578 -6.00 4.17 -0.09
C GLY A 578 -5.03 5.16 0.52
N ALA A 579 -3.88 4.68 1.03
CA ALA A 579 -2.84 5.54 1.59
C ALA A 579 -2.25 6.50 0.53
N ILE A 580 -1.96 6.01 -0.68
CA ILE A 580 -1.47 6.85 -1.79
C ILE A 580 -2.49 7.93 -2.14
N VAL A 581 -3.78 7.60 -2.21
CA VAL A 581 -4.83 8.58 -2.53
C VAL A 581 -4.92 9.65 -1.45
N THR A 582 -4.90 9.30 -0.17
CA THR A 582 -4.95 10.28 0.93
C THR A 582 -3.71 11.19 0.97
N GLU A 583 -2.55 10.68 0.56
CA GLU A 583 -1.31 11.46 0.52
C GLU A 583 -1.18 12.35 -0.72
N LEU A 584 -1.61 11.87 -1.88
CA LEU A 584 -1.57 12.64 -3.13
C LEU A 584 -2.64 13.73 -3.20
N PHE A 585 -3.78 13.51 -2.53
CA PHE A 585 -4.90 14.45 -2.50
C PHE A 585 -5.22 14.85 -1.05
N PRO A 586 -4.25 15.43 -0.31
CA PRO A 586 -4.51 15.89 1.05
C PRO A 586 -5.65 16.90 0.99
N GLY A 587 -6.67 16.69 1.80
CA GLY A 587 -7.76 17.65 1.92
C GLY A 587 -7.20 19.01 2.34
N LYS A 588 -7.56 20.04 1.58
CA LYS A 588 -7.20 21.44 1.88
C LYS A 588 -7.93 21.94 3.11
#